data_44a15f4798f8a909714b9ccc79a811fa
#
_entry.id   44a15f4798f8a909714b9ccc79a811fa
#
_cell.length_a   1.000
_cell.length_b   1.000
_cell.length_c   1.000
_cell.angle_alpha   90.00
_cell.angle_beta   90.00
_cell.angle_gamma   90.00
#
_symmetry.space_group_name_H-M   'P 1'
#
loop_
_entity.id
_entity.type
_entity.pdbx_description
1 polymer ?
#
loop_
_entity_poly.entity_id
_entity_poly.type
_entity_poly.pdbx_seq_one_letter_code
_entity_poly.pdbx_strand_id
1 'polypeptide(L)'
;MKTSVCLPLLFLLAACQPDSAAVDTAAPTARKPSYFESDKRQAATPVKTQTPALSAIRSRADFDLLSRVYEQDSEYEIPHVLFLIDREDNNRTDYINTPKYRLHENYLAEILKPMPTRKELFEQYRSPNRRFLFGTISWQNSTQEYVYEFWEGDKITPELLKLAEGRLKDSFFAPLRYKTNSLWQETVAAQSKVPFVTQESLIQNFPYLPLHRGKAVGTLRVITQEDDLYDVGADDIIILKEVPLVLPPVAGIISEKPSTALSHVNVLARGWGIPNIYLKDAEKILAPYIGRRIELAADAKQYRVAQTNRNTAAKTFSDGLSLPQPDTTDYSLRTLANLRREDSRYCGSKAANLGHIRAHIAGSNVPDGFCIPFAYYRAMMDKLGINAATLAQIETQSGGDNRKRRTALLALQKKITDAEIPSEWKRTWAEQWRSQLNSKGVFVRSSSNSEDLPNFSGAGLYTTVPNVTDENALAKAVKQSWASVFNYSAYEARRIAGLPHDSVKMSVFVQQSINADLSGVLVTVNPYDTAQKNTSYIAAKRGLGIRVVEGKRVAEQAVYNRRNDKNGDKRQYPLPWPRRWR
;
A
#
# COMPACT_ATOMS: atom_id res chain seq x y z
N MET A 1 -3.03 67.61 -52.92
CA MET A 1 -2.06 68.30 -52.07
C MET A 1 -1.71 67.34 -50.91
N LYS A 2 -0.48 66.91 -50.87
CA LYS A 2 0.02 65.95 -49.90
C LYS A 2 0.43 66.70 -48.64
N THR A 3 -0.01 66.25 -47.50
CA THR A 3 0.55 66.60 -46.18
C THR A 3 1.00 65.36 -45.46
N SER A 4 2.30 65.24 -45.33
CA SER A 4 2.97 64.24 -44.48
C SER A 4 2.77 64.60 -43.01
N VAL A 5 2.40 63.59 -42.20
CA VAL A 5 2.45 63.67 -40.75
C VAL A 5 3.54 62.71 -40.25
N CYS A 6 4.55 63.27 -39.60
CA CYS A 6 5.59 62.53 -38.85
C CYS A 6 4.97 61.89 -37.58
N LEU A 7 5.19 60.62 -37.42
CA LEU A 7 4.94 59.88 -36.16
C LEU A 7 6.26 59.76 -35.39
N PRO A 8 6.29 60.07 -34.09
CA PRO A 8 7.49 59.82 -33.29
C PRO A 8 7.57 58.31 -32.89
N LEU A 9 8.76 57.77 -33.06
CA LEU A 9 9.13 56.41 -32.63
C LEU A 9 9.18 56.35 -31.09
N LEU A 10 8.23 55.67 -30.48
CA LEU A 10 8.29 55.30 -29.06
C LEU A 10 9.14 54.02 -28.95
N PHE A 11 10.32 54.11 -28.36
CA PHE A 11 11.11 52.95 -27.92
C PHE A 11 10.40 52.34 -26.70
N LEU A 12 9.74 51.19 -26.88
CA LEU A 12 9.38 50.30 -25.78
C LEU A 12 10.63 49.51 -25.40
N LEU A 13 11.24 49.85 -24.28
CA LEU A 13 12.17 48.99 -23.56
C LEU A 13 11.35 47.83 -23.00
N ALA A 14 11.34 46.70 -23.70
CA ALA A 14 10.92 45.42 -23.11
C ALA A 14 11.99 45.05 -22.09
N ALA A 15 11.66 45.22 -20.82
CA ALA A 15 12.43 44.61 -19.73
C ALA A 15 12.29 43.09 -19.87
N CYS A 16 13.34 42.44 -20.37
CA CYS A 16 13.53 41.00 -20.20
C CYS A 16 13.62 40.72 -18.69
N GLN A 17 12.54 40.23 -18.12
CA GLN A 17 12.64 39.52 -16.83
C GLN A 17 13.45 38.26 -17.08
N PRO A 18 14.46 37.94 -16.25
CA PRO A 18 15.18 36.69 -16.40
C PRO A 18 14.17 35.54 -16.10
N ASP A 19 14.04 34.66 -17.08
CA ASP A 19 13.39 33.37 -16.88
C ASP A 19 13.96 32.76 -15.60
N SER A 20 13.09 32.53 -14.61
CA SER A 20 13.47 31.81 -13.41
C SER A 20 13.96 30.43 -13.83
N ALA A 21 15.27 30.23 -13.74
CA ALA A 21 15.90 28.96 -14.04
C ALA A 21 15.19 27.87 -13.26
N ALA A 22 14.51 26.97 -13.97
CA ALA A 22 13.99 25.75 -13.38
C ALA A 22 15.21 24.99 -12.83
N VAL A 23 15.30 24.90 -11.51
CA VAL A 23 16.32 24.04 -10.90
C VAL A 23 15.86 22.61 -11.19
N ASP A 24 16.54 21.97 -12.12
CA ASP A 24 16.35 20.56 -12.42
C ASP A 24 16.94 19.78 -11.24
N THR A 25 16.15 19.55 -10.21
CA THR A 25 16.50 18.62 -9.15
C THR A 25 16.23 17.21 -9.67
N ALA A 26 17.02 16.79 -10.65
CA ALA A 26 17.26 15.37 -10.82
C ALA A 26 17.70 14.82 -9.47
N ALA A 27 17.20 13.65 -9.09
CA ALA A 27 17.72 12.91 -7.93
C ALA A 27 19.24 13.06 -7.91
N PRO A 28 19.88 13.37 -6.76
CA PRO A 28 21.27 13.75 -6.70
C PRO A 28 22.09 12.87 -7.62
N THR A 29 22.74 13.49 -8.57
CA THR A 29 23.36 12.89 -9.77
C THR A 29 24.61 12.07 -9.51
N ALA A 30 24.86 11.66 -8.30
CA ALA A 30 25.66 10.48 -8.05
C ALA A 30 24.77 9.26 -8.29
N ARG A 31 24.41 9.00 -9.56
CA ARG A 31 23.89 7.70 -9.99
C ARG A 31 24.92 6.68 -9.50
N LYS A 32 24.60 5.95 -8.41
CA LYS A 32 25.42 4.80 -8.06
C LYS A 32 25.33 3.87 -9.26
N PRO A 33 26.44 3.45 -9.86
CA PRO A 33 26.39 2.59 -11.03
C PRO A 33 25.58 1.36 -10.71
N SER A 34 24.75 0.89 -11.63
CA SER A 34 24.08 -0.40 -11.50
C SER A 34 25.11 -1.49 -11.29
N TYR A 35 24.70 -2.63 -10.77
CA TYR A 35 25.60 -3.78 -10.58
C TYR A 35 26.45 -4.08 -11.82
N PHE A 36 25.86 -3.99 -13.02
CA PHE A 36 26.57 -4.22 -14.28
C PHE A 36 27.37 -2.99 -14.77
N GLU A 37 27.00 -1.76 -14.39
CA GLU A 37 27.77 -0.56 -14.77
C GLU A 37 29.05 -0.38 -13.95
N SER A 38 29.10 -0.88 -12.71
CA SER A 38 30.31 -0.82 -11.87
C SER A 38 31.45 -1.67 -12.41
N ASP A 39 31.19 -2.56 -13.36
CA ASP A 39 32.15 -3.55 -13.87
C ASP A 39 32.16 -3.64 -15.40
N LYS A 40 32.22 -2.49 -16.09
CA LYS A 40 32.44 -2.45 -17.56
C LYS A 40 33.80 -3.04 -18.00
N ARG A 41 34.40 -3.93 -17.22
CA ARG A 41 35.52 -4.74 -17.66
C ARG A 41 35.02 -6.11 -18.02
N GLN A 42 34.89 -6.35 -19.32
CA GLN A 42 34.57 -7.61 -19.98
C GLN A 42 33.11 -8.10 -19.80
N ALA A 43 32.24 -7.64 -20.69
CA ALA A 43 31.08 -8.42 -21.08
C ALA A 43 31.57 -9.71 -21.79
N ALA A 44 31.98 -10.69 -21.02
CA ALA A 44 32.02 -12.06 -21.50
C ALA A 44 30.57 -12.49 -21.73
N THR A 45 30.23 -12.87 -22.94
CA THR A 45 28.97 -13.59 -23.25
C THR A 45 28.76 -14.65 -22.15
N PRO A 46 27.60 -14.70 -21.47
CA PRO A 46 27.41 -15.64 -20.38
C PRO A 46 27.59 -17.05 -20.92
N VAL A 47 28.74 -17.67 -20.60
CA VAL A 47 28.95 -19.10 -20.82
C VAL A 47 27.90 -19.75 -19.91
N LYS A 48 26.86 -20.34 -20.52
CA LYS A 48 25.88 -21.15 -19.79
C LYS A 48 26.63 -22.29 -19.14
N THR A 49 27.06 -22.11 -17.90
CA THR A 49 27.71 -23.19 -17.17
C THR A 49 26.71 -24.32 -16.98
N GLN A 50 27.15 -25.54 -17.25
CA GLN A 50 26.38 -26.74 -16.94
C GLN A 50 26.47 -27.12 -15.46
N THR A 51 27.37 -26.50 -14.71
CA THR A 51 27.59 -26.77 -13.29
C THR A 51 26.30 -26.53 -12.47
N PRO A 52 25.78 -27.54 -11.78
CA PRO A 52 24.55 -27.43 -11.00
C PRO A 52 24.66 -26.47 -9.81
N ALA A 53 25.81 -26.50 -9.13
CA ALA A 53 26.14 -25.69 -7.97
C ALA A 53 27.64 -25.59 -7.75
N LEU A 54 28.08 -24.60 -6.98
CA LEU A 54 29.46 -24.52 -6.45
C LEU A 54 29.41 -24.67 -4.93
N SER A 55 30.44 -25.28 -4.34
CA SER A 55 30.59 -25.40 -2.87
C SER A 55 31.09 -24.11 -2.22
N ALA A 56 31.61 -23.16 -3.01
CA ALA A 56 32.04 -21.83 -2.57
C ALA A 56 31.93 -20.84 -3.72
N ILE A 57 31.67 -19.58 -3.39
CA ILE A 57 31.80 -18.44 -4.29
C ILE A 57 33.04 -17.67 -3.87
N ARG A 58 34.12 -17.77 -4.66
CA ARG A 58 35.43 -17.20 -4.35
C ARG A 58 35.68 -15.84 -5.00
N SER A 59 34.82 -15.44 -5.93
CA SER A 59 34.94 -14.20 -6.66
C SER A 59 33.58 -13.67 -7.07
N ARG A 60 33.57 -12.42 -7.49
CA ARG A 60 32.37 -11.82 -8.12
C ARG A 60 31.99 -12.58 -9.40
N ALA A 61 32.96 -13.02 -10.18
CA ALA A 61 32.70 -13.80 -11.39
C ALA A 61 31.96 -15.12 -11.10
N ASP A 62 32.26 -15.79 -10.00
CA ASP A 62 31.51 -16.98 -9.57
C ASP A 62 30.09 -16.65 -9.19
N PHE A 63 29.90 -15.50 -8.49
CA PHE A 63 28.56 -15.03 -8.14
C PHE A 63 27.75 -14.69 -9.39
N ASP A 64 28.32 -13.94 -10.34
CA ASP A 64 27.65 -13.55 -11.59
C ASP A 64 27.31 -14.78 -12.44
N LEU A 65 28.18 -15.79 -12.47
CA LEU A 65 27.97 -17.06 -13.18
C LEU A 65 26.73 -17.81 -12.69
N LEU A 66 26.49 -17.81 -11.37
CA LEU A 66 25.37 -18.51 -10.73
C LEU A 66 24.15 -17.63 -10.51
N SER A 67 24.28 -16.31 -10.70
CA SER A 67 23.23 -15.37 -10.36
C SER A 67 22.16 -15.29 -11.43
N ARG A 68 20.94 -15.05 -10.96
CA ARG A 68 19.82 -14.54 -11.75
C ARG A 68 19.53 -13.12 -11.31
N VAL A 69 19.24 -12.23 -12.26
CA VAL A 69 18.94 -10.85 -11.99
C VAL A 69 17.43 -10.60 -12.08
N TYR A 70 16.85 -10.01 -11.04
CA TYR A 70 15.53 -9.43 -11.09
C TYR A 70 15.62 -7.96 -11.47
N GLU A 71 14.61 -7.43 -12.18
CA GLU A 71 14.53 -6.03 -12.64
C GLU A 71 15.80 -5.59 -13.38
N GLN A 72 16.31 -6.48 -14.23
CA GLN A 72 17.52 -6.24 -15.01
C GLN A 72 17.47 -4.88 -15.73
N ASP A 73 18.62 -4.20 -15.80
CA ASP A 73 18.79 -2.88 -16.42
C ASP A 73 18.00 -1.74 -15.73
N SER A 74 17.52 -1.96 -14.50
CA SER A 74 16.92 -0.94 -13.67
C SER A 74 17.79 -0.61 -12.44
N GLU A 75 17.52 0.53 -11.80
CA GLU A 75 18.15 0.87 -10.52
C GLU A 75 17.71 -0.09 -9.36
N TYR A 76 16.67 -0.89 -9.61
CA TYR A 76 16.13 -1.88 -8.69
C TYR A 76 16.58 -3.30 -9.00
N GLU A 77 17.56 -3.47 -9.87
CA GLU A 77 18.06 -4.81 -10.18
C GLU A 77 18.65 -5.50 -8.94
N ILE A 78 18.31 -6.77 -8.78
CA ILE A 78 18.75 -7.60 -7.66
C ILE A 78 19.34 -8.90 -8.22
N PRO A 79 20.66 -8.94 -8.47
CA PRO A 79 21.37 -10.20 -8.72
C PRO A 79 21.32 -11.08 -7.47
N HIS A 80 20.97 -12.35 -7.65
CA HIS A 80 20.83 -13.27 -6.53
C HIS A 80 21.20 -14.70 -6.88
N VAL A 81 21.71 -15.42 -5.89
CA VAL A 81 22.07 -16.83 -5.95
C VAL A 81 21.35 -17.56 -4.83
N LEU A 82 20.69 -18.68 -5.13
CA LEU A 82 20.14 -19.57 -4.12
C LEU A 82 21.27 -20.36 -3.45
N PHE A 83 21.16 -20.57 -2.14
CA PHE A 83 22.03 -21.49 -1.44
C PHE A 83 21.26 -22.54 -0.64
N LEU A 84 21.89 -23.68 -0.44
CA LEU A 84 21.42 -24.77 0.39
C LEU A 84 22.54 -25.19 1.33
N ILE A 85 22.24 -25.42 2.62
CA ILE A 85 23.17 -26.06 3.56
C ILE A 85 22.53 -27.37 3.98
N ASP A 86 23.21 -28.51 3.70
CA ASP A 86 22.82 -29.87 4.10
C ASP A 86 23.47 -30.22 5.42
N ARG A 87 22.73 -30.24 6.50
CA ARG A 87 23.22 -30.49 7.85
C ARG A 87 23.56 -31.97 8.10
N GLU A 88 23.01 -32.86 7.30
CA GLU A 88 23.33 -34.30 7.37
C GLU A 88 24.60 -34.66 6.56
N ASP A 89 25.03 -33.74 5.69
CA ASP A 89 26.27 -33.89 4.92
C ASP A 89 27.33 -32.87 5.41
N ASN A 90 27.73 -32.99 6.67
CA ASN A 90 28.75 -32.15 7.30
C ASN A 90 28.56 -30.63 7.06
N ASN A 91 27.32 -30.17 7.04
CA ASN A 91 26.92 -28.80 6.71
C ASN A 91 27.45 -28.32 5.35
N ARG A 92 27.51 -29.23 4.35
CA ARG A 92 27.89 -28.87 3.00
C ARG A 92 27.02 -27.71 2.49
N THR A 93 27.66 -26.71 1.92
CA THR A 93 27.00 -25.57 1.31
C THR A 93 27.05 -25.69 -0.20
N ASP A 94 25.90 -25.62 -0.85
CA ASP A 94 25.75 -25.58 -2.30
C ASP A 94 25.21 -24.22 -2.72
N TYR A 95 25.97 -23.46 -3.50
CA TYR A 95 25.54 -22.25 -4.19
C TYR A 95 24.97 -22.63 -5.54
N ILE A 96 23.66 -22.55 -5.67
CA ILE A 96 22.88 -23.16 -6.74
C ILE A 96 22.90 -22.28 -7.99
N ASN A 97 23.08 -22.89 -9.17
CA ASN A 97 22.92 -22.23 -10.46
C ASN A 97 21.48 -21.74 -10.63
N THR A 98 21.21 -20.49 -10.21
CA THR A 98 19.88 -19.92 -10.11
C THR A 98 19.23 -19.65 -11.49
N PRO A 99 19.96 -19.38 -12.58
CA PRO A 99 19.44 -19.43 -13.94
C PRO A 99 18.86 -20.79 -14.34
N LYS A 100 19.49 -21.89 -13.93
CA LYS A 100 19.05 -23.27 -14.23
C LYS A 100 17.95 -23.72 -13.25
N TYR A 101 18.15 -23.51 -11.96
CA TYR A 101 17.22 -23.94 -10.90
C TYR A 101 16.56 -22.73 -10.23
N ARG A 102 15.36 -22.42 -10.64
CA ARG A 102 14.64 -21.25 -10.14
C ARG A 102 14.21 -21.35 -8.67
N LEU A 103 14.18 -22.55 -8.11
CA LEU A 103 13.75 -22.89 -6.77
C LEU A 103 14.66 -23.97 -6.20
N HIS A 104 14.82 -23.99 -4.87
CA HIS A 104 15.56 -25.02 -4.18
C HIS A 104 15.04 -26.42 -4.49
N GLU A 105 13.72 -26.61 -4.56
CA GLU A 105 13.10 -27.88 -4.90
C GLU A 105 13.48 -28.38 -6.30
N ASN A 106 13.72 -27.49 -7.27
CA ASN A 106 14.19 -27.92 -8.61
C ASN A 106 15.62 -28.49 -8.54
N TYR A 107 16.48 -27.92 -7.71
CA TYR A 107 17.81 -28.43 -7.46
C TYR A 107 17.78 -29.74 -6.68
N LEU A 108 16.98 -29.81 -5.61
CA LEU A 108 16.83 -31.05 -4.82
C LEU A 108 16.34 -32.24 -5.66
N ALA A 109 15.41 -32.01 -6.59
CA ALA A 109 14.90 -33.08 -7.48
C ALA A 109 15.98 -33.67 -8.38
N GLU A 110 17.07 -32.95 -8.64
CA GLU A 110 18.22 -33.47 -9.39
C GLU A 110 19.18 -34.26 -8.51
N ILE A 111 19.42 -33.84 -7.27
CA ILE A 111 20.43 -34.42 -6.39
C ILE A 111 19.89 -35.45 -5.40
N LEU A 112 18.58 -35.49 -5.12
CA LEU A 112 17.99 -36.44 -4.17
C LEU A 112 17.05 -37.43 -4.86
N LYS A 113 17.24 -38.71 -4.55
CA LYS A 113 16.34 -39.79 -4.97
C LYS A 113 16.11 -40.74 -3.78
N PRO A 114 14.88 -40.85 -3.24
CA PRO A 114 13.66 -40.18 -3.69
C PRO A 114 13.62 -38.70 -3.31
N MET A 115 12.84 -37.91 -4.07
CA MET A 115 12.57 -36.51 -3.75
C MET A 115 11.67 -36.42 -2.51
N PRO A 116 11.99 -35.57 -1.52
CA PRO A 116 11.11 -35.34 -0.38
C PRO A 116 9.71 -34.87 -0.82
N THR A 117 8.70 -35.30 -0.08
CA THR A 117 7.33 -34.87 -0.28
C THR A 117 7.19 -33.36 0.01
N ARG A 118 6.12 -32.76 -0.50
CA ARG A 118 5.82 -31.33 -0.23
C ARG A 118 5.69 -31.04 1.27
N LYS A 119 5.16 -31.96 2.05
CA LYS A 119 5.04 -31.83 3.51
C LYS A 119 6.42 -31.83 4.17
N GLU A 120 7.29 -32.76 3.81
CA GLU A 120 8.67 -32.82 4.31
C GLU A 120 9.48 -31.58 3.94
N LEU A 121 9.34 -31.07 2.71
CA LEU A 121 9.96 -29.81 2.30
C LEU A 121 9.46 -28.63 3.11
N PHE A 122 8.16 -28.58 3.45
CA PHE A 122 7.60 -27.51 4.26
C PHE A 122 8.12 -27.53 5.71
N GLU A 123 8.35 -28.73 6.26
CA GLU A 123 8.97 -28.90 7.59
C GLU A 123 10.42 -28.38 7.62
N GLN A 124 11.14 -28.34 6.48
CA GLN A 124 12.47 -27.73 6.41
C GLN A 124 12.48 -26.21 6.71
N TYR A 125 11.34 -25.56 6.74
CA TYR A 125 11.23 -24.15 7.14
C TYR A 125 10.77 -23.97 8.60
N ARG A 126 10.32 -25.04 9.26
CA ARG A 126 9.68 -24.96 10.59
C ARG A 126 10.43 -25.72 11.68
N SER A 127 10.94 -26.87 11.36
CA SER A 127 11.62 -27.75 12.34
C SER A 127 12.98 -27.17 12.75
N PRO A 128 13.30 -27.10 14.05
CA PRO A 128 14.65 -26.78 14.50
C PRO A 128 15.66 -27.89 14.13
N ASN A 129 15.18 -29.12 13.94
CA ASN A 129 16.00 -30.28 13.58
C ASN A 129 16.01 -30.57 12.07
N ARG A 130 15.57 -29.60 11.24
CA ARG A 130 15.56 -29.74 9.79
C ARG A 130 16.93 -30.10 9.21
N ARG A 131 16.93 -30.90 8.15
CA ARG A 131 18.13 -31.27 7.41
C ARG A 131 18.69 -30.09 6.62
N PHE A 132 17.80 -29.36 5.90
CA PHE A 132 18.22 -28.32 4.97
C PHE A 132 17.95 -26.92 5.50
N LEU A 133 18.89 -26.00 5.25
CA LEU A 133 18.67 -24.56 5.32
C LEU A 133 18.63 -24.01 3.90
N PHE A 134 17.50 -23.38 3.55
CA PHE A 134 17.28 -22.80 2.22
C PHE A 134 17.32 -21.28 2.30
N GLY A 135 18.27 -20.68 1.61
CA GLY A 135 18.39 -19.24 1.60
C GLY A 135 18.78 -18.65 0.24
N THR A 136 18.97 -17.37 0.23
CA THR A 136 19.35 -16.59 -0.94
C THR A 136 20.42 -15.59 -0.56
N ILE A 137 21.45 -15.42 -1.37
CA ILE A 137 22.37 -14.28 -1.31
C ILE A 137 22.00 -13.33 -2.44
N SER A 138 21.97 -12.05 -2.16
CA SER A 138 21.69 -11.01 -3.15
C SER A 138 22.60 -9.80 -2.98
N TRP A 139 22.93 -9.16 -4.10
CA TRP A 139 23.54 -7.84 -4.10
C TRP A 139 22.47 -6.77 -3.96
N GLN A 140 22.72 -5.79 -3.11
CA GLN A 140 21.83 -4.67 -2.85
C GLN A 140 22.42 -3.38 -3.42
N ASN A 141 21.88 -2.89 -4.54
CA ASN A 141 22.36 -1.67 -5.17
C ASN A 141 22.23 -0.43 -4.27
N SER A 142 21.20 -0.36 -3.43
CA SER A 142 20.96 0.79 -2.55
C SER A 142 22.03 0.96 -1.47
N THR A 143 22.63 -0.13 -0.99
CA THR A 143 23.64 -0.14 0.09
C THR A 143 25.01 -0.59 -0.37
N GLN A 144 25.14 -1.06 -1.61
CA GLN A 144 26.40 -1.60 -2.18
C GLN A 144 26.99 -2.72 -1.32
N GLU A 145 26.15 -3.64 -0.88
CA GLU A 145 26.56 -4.78 -0.04
C GLU A 145 25.87 -6.07 -0.44
N TYR A 146 26.48 -7.20 -0.10
CA TYR A 146 25.84 -8.49 -0.19
C TYR A 146 25.06 -8.80 1.08
N VAL A 147 23.83 -9.32 0.90
CA VAL A 147 23.01 -9.79 2.02
C VAL A 147 22.60 -11.24 1.78
N TYR A 148 22.48 -12.01 2.86
CA TYR A 148 21.82 -13.31 2.80
C TYR A 148 20.53 -13.29 3.59
N GLU A 149 19.59 -14.14 3.22
CA GLU A 149 18.26 -14.15 3.82
C GLU A 149 17.60 -15.51 3.74
N PHE A 150 16.68 -15.73 4.67
CA PHE A 150 15.75 -16.86 4.69
C PHE A 150 14.35 -16.39 4.33
N TRP A 151 13.51 -17.32 3.87
CA TRP A 151 12.11 -17.01 3.61
C TRP A 151 11.43 -16.41 4.86
N GLU A 152 10.49 -15.45 4.68
CA GLU A 152 9.78 -14.79 5.79
C GLU A 152 9.13 -15.76 6.77
N GLY A 153 8.51 -16.84 6.24
CA GLY A 153 7.88 -17.90 7.02
C GLY A 153 8.86 -18.84 7.71
N ASP A 154 10.16 -18.74 7.44
CA ASP A 154 11.18 -19.60 8.04
C ASP A 154 11.31 -19.33 9.53
N LYS A 155 11.16 -20.42 10.33
CA LYS A 155 11.32 -20.42 11.78
C LYS A 155 12.77 -20.71 12.16
N ILE A 156 13.71 -19.97 11.52
CA ILE A 156 15.14 -20.06 11.87
C ILE A 156 15.31 -19.87 13.37
N THR A 157 16.22 -20.65 13.98
CA THR A 157 16.60 -20.51 15.39
C THR A 157 17.95 -19.79 15.51
N PRO A 158 18.31 -19.29 16.70
CA PRO A 158 19.62 -18.67 16.92
C PRO A 158 20.80 -19.58 16.53
N GLU A 159 20.71 -20.87 16.80
CA GLU A 159 21.74 -21.87 16.50
C GLU A 159 21.86 -22.09 14.99
N LEU A 160 20.72 -22.24 14.30
CA LEU A 160 20.69 -22.42 12.85
C LEU A 160 21.17 -21.17 12.11
N LEU A 161 20.86 -19.99 12.63
CA LEU A 161 21.33 -18.72 12.05
C LEU A 161 22.85 -18.59 12.19
N LYS A 162 23.41 -18.87 13.38
CA LYS A 162 24.87 -18.87 13.60
C LYS A 162 25.61 -19.89 12.72
N LEU A 163 25.03 -21.09 12.59
CA LEU A 163 25.58 -22.12 11.69
C LEU A 163 25.62 -21.62 10.25
N ALA A 164 24.51 -21.06 9.76
CA ALA A 164 24.45 -20.53 8.40
C ALA A 164 25.44 -19.38 8.19
N GLU A 165 25.50 -18.43 9.13
CA GLU A 165 26.46 -17.32 9.05
C GLU A 165 27.90 -17.80 8.98
N GLY A 166 28.29 -18.77 9.83
CA GLY A 166 29.63 -19.33 9.82
C GLY A 166 29.95 -19.96 8.49
N ARG A 167 29.06 -20.85 7.99
CA ARG A 167 29.28 -21.54 6.70
C ARG A 167 29.36 -20.57 5.52
N LEU A 168 28.53 -19.54 5.50
CA LEU A 168 28.56 -18.56 4.44
C LEU A 168 29.81 -17.67 4.50
N LYS A 169 30.26 -17.27 5.69
CA LYS A 169 31.52 -16.51 5.85
C LYS A 169 32.74 -17.29 5.35
N ASP A 170 32.77 -18.61 5.57
CA ASP A 170 33.88 -19.46 5.16
C ASP A 170 33.93 -19.71 3.65
N SER A 171 32.80 -19.57 2.96
CA SER A 171 32.65 -20.01 1.58
C SER A 171 32.19 -18.91 0.60
N PHE A 172 32.03 -17.67 1.06
CA PHE A 172 31.71 -16.51 0.22
C PHE A 172 32.79 -15.44 0.27
N PHE A 173 33.16 -14.87 -0.86
CA PHE A 173 34.34 -14.00 -1.05
C PHE A 173 34.23 -12.61 -0.42
N ALA A 174 33.03 -12.14 -0.05
CA ALA A 174 32.78 -10.79 0.43
C ALA A 174 32.04 -10.80 1.77
N PRO A 175 32.08 -9.72 2.54
CA PRO A 175 31.27 -9.57 3.73
C PRO A 175 29.77 -9.75 3.43
N LEU A 176 29.08 -10.48 4.31
CA LEU A 176 27.66 -10.74 4.23
C LEU A 176 26.94 -10.19 5.46
N ARG A 177 25.78 -9.60 5.27
CA ARG A 177 24.87 -9.25 6.38
C ARG A 177 23.59 -10.05 6.26
N TYR A 178 23.04 -10.45 7.40
CA TYR A 178 21.75 -11.11 7.44
C TYR A 178 20.64 -10.12 7.14
N LYS A 179 19.81 -10.37 6.14
CA LYS A 179 18.60 -9.59 5.87
C LYS A 179 17.40 -10.29 6.51
N THR A 180 16.80 -9.62 7.48
CA THR A 180 15.59 -10.12 8.15
C THR A 180 14.34 -9.83 7.31
N ASN A 181 13.43 -10.80 7.26
CA ASN A 181 12.17 -10.71 6.53
C ASN A 181 10.93 -10.77 7.44
N SER A 182 11.13 -10.90 8.76
CA SER A 182 10.04 -10.90 9.75
C SER A 182 10.54 -10.48 11.13
N LEU A 183 9.61 -10.02 12.00
CA LEU A 183 9.91 -9.71 13.41
C LEU A 183 10.50 -10.91 14.17
N TRP A 184 10.08 -12.13 13.85
CA TRP A 184 10.69 -13.33 14.40
C TRP A 184 12.17 -13.38 14.06
N GLN A 185 12.53 -13.19 12.80
CA GLN A 185 13.91 -13.21 12.33
C GLN A 185 14.74 -12.05 12.90
N GLU A 186 14.15 -10.85 13.09
CA GLU A 186 14.80 -9.73 13.78
C GLU A 186 15.15 -10.10 15.24
N THR A 187 14.19 -10.71 15.95
CA THR A 187 14.40 -11.18 17.33
C THR A 187 15.52 -12.23 17.37
N VAL A 188 15.49 -13.21 16.48
CA VAL A 188 16.50 -14.25 16.40
C VAL A 188 17.88 -13.68 16.07
N ALA A 189 17.98 -12.73 15.14
CA ALA A 189 19.24 -12.08 14.78
C ALA A 189 19.84 -11.31 15.98
N ALA A 190 19.00 -10.56 16.69
CA ALA A 190 19.43 -9.84 17.90
C ALA A 190 19.93 -10.80 19.00
N GLN A 191 19.20 -11.89 19.26
CA GLN A 191 19.61 -12.93 20.22
C GLN A 191 20.91 -13.63 19.81
N SER A 192 21.10 -13.86 18.53
CA SER A 192 22.29 -14.51 17.98
C SER A 192 23.51 -13.58 17.92
N LYS A 193 23.32 -12.27 18.07
CA LYS A 193 24.32 -11.23 17.84
C LYS A 193 24.87 -11.26 16.40
N VAL A 194 24.07 -11.72 15.44
CA VAL A 194 24.39 -11.70 14.02
C VAL A 194 24.09 -10.32 13.47
N PRO A 195 25.03 -9.64 12.81
CA PRO A 195 24.78 -8.35 12.18
C PRO A 195 23.67 -8.47 11.13
N PHE A 196 22.62 -7.67 11.23
CA PHE A 196 21.51 -7.76 10.30
C PHE A 196 21.05 -6.39 9.78
N VAL A 197 20.35 -6.45 8.68
CA VAL A 197 19.62 -5.31 8.08
C VAL A 197 18.15 -5.69 7.96
N THR A 198 17.28 -4.73 8.17
CA THR A 198 15.86 -4.90 7.91
C THR A 198 15.54 -4.50 6.47
N GLN A 199 14.42 -5.00 5.95
CA GLN A 199 13.94 -4.58 4.64
C GLN A 199 13.67 -3.07 4.61
N GLU A 200 13.08 -2.50 5.66
CA GLU A 200 12.87 -1.06 5.77
C GLU A 200 14.17 -0.28 5.65
N SER A 201 15.26 -0.72 6.29
CA SER A 201 16.54 -0.01 6.21
C SER A 201 17.15 -0.02 4.81
N LEU A 202 16.95 -1.11 4.06
CA LEU A 202 17.40 -1.19 2.65
C LEU A 202 16.60 -0.24 1.76
N ILE A 203 15.28 -0.15 1.99
CA ILE A 203 14.37 0.73 1.25
C ILE A 203 14.66 2.20 1.52
N GLN A 204 14.87 2.57 2.79
CA GLN A 204 15.17 3.94 3.20
C GLN A 204 16.44 4.51 2.56
N ASN A 205 17.27 3.67 1.96
CA ASN A 205 18.46 4.11 1.24
C ASN A 205 18.21 4.51 -0.23
N PHE A 206 17.04 4.20 -0.79
CA PHE A 206 16.68 4.77 -2.09
C PHE A 206 16.43 6.27 -1.93
N PRO A 207 17.01 7.11 -2.79
CA PRO A 207 16.78 8.55 -2.71
C PRO A 207 15.36 8.96 -3.14
N TYR A 208 14.77 8.20 -4.07
CA TYR A 208 13.49 8.50 -4.71
C TYR A 208 12.75 7.23 -5.12
N LEU A 209 11.40 7.21 -4.96
CA LEU A 209 10.53 6.17 -5.49
C LEU A 209 9.20 6.78 -5.97
N PRO A 210 8.79 6.57 -7.22
CA PRO A 210 7.48 6.98 -7.70
C PRO A 210 6.40 5.98 -7.23
N LEU A 211 5.54 6.39 -6.31
CA LEU A 211 4.39 5.60 -5.86
C LEU A 211 3.17 5.81 -6.77
N HIS A 212 3.01 7.02 -7.29
CA HIS A 212 2.09 7.38 -8.37
C HIS A 212 2.65 8.54 -9.18
N ARG A 213 2.81 8.31 -10.49
CA ARG A 213 3.38 9.29 -11.42
C ARG A 213 2.37 10.36 -11.78
N GLY A 214 2.85 11.55 -12.12
CA GLY A 214 1.98 12.64 -12.56
C GLY A 214 2.60 14.00 -12.37
N LYS A 215 1.79 15.03 -12.61
CA LYS A 215 2.16 16.43 -12.41
C LYS A 215 1.10 17.13 -11.57
N ALA A 216 1.53 18.01 -10.70
CA ALA A 216 0.65 18.86 -9.91
C ALA A 216 1.27 20.22 -9.66
N VAL A 217 0.42 21.21 -9.46
CA VAL A 217 0.79 22.55 -9.02
C VAL A 217 0.12 22.82 -7.69
N GLY A 218 0.84 23.31 -6.71
CA GLY A 218 0.30 23.62 -5.39
C GLY A 218 1.30 24.33 -4.49
N THR A 219 0.87 24.80 -3.34
CA THR A 219 1.76 25.36 -2.32
C THR A 219 2.40 24.24 -1.52
N LEU A 220 3.74 24.23 -1.45
CA LEU A 220 4.47 23.20 -0.72
C LEU A 220 4.38 23.42 0.79
N ARG A 221 3.86 22.43 1.52
CA ARG A 221 3.73 22.45 2.98
C ARG A 221 4.34 21.23 3.64
N VAL A 222 4.85 21.38 4.84
CA VAL A 222 5.38 20.26 5.65
C VAL A 222 4.35 19.86 6.69
N ILE A 223 4.10 18.56 6.80
CA ILE A 223 3.20 17.94 7.77
C ILE A 223 4.07 17.18 8.79
N THR A 224 4.16 17.74 9.97
CA THR A 224 4.93 17.19 11.10
C THR A 224 4.08 16.37 12.05
N GLN A 225 2.84 16.75 12.21
CA GLN A 225 1.85 16.09 13.07
C GLN A 225 0.49 15.99 12.36
N GLU A 226 -0.35 15.10 12.83
CA GLU A 226 -1.65 14.83 12.19
C GLU A 226 -2.57 16.07 12.16
N ASP A 227 -2.47 16.96 13.15
CA ASP A 227 -3.24 18.20 13.21
C ASP A 227 -2.91 19.17 12.07
N ASP A 228 -1.71 19.11 11.48
CA ASP A 228 -1.32 19.96 10.35
C ASP A 228 -2.15 19.65 9.09
N LEU A 229 -2.71 18.42 9.02
CA LEU A 229 -3.58 18.01 7.91
C LEU A 229 -4.88 18.81 7.80
N TYR A 230 -5.26 19.55 8.85
CA TYR A 230 -6.45 20.41 8.82
C TYR A 230 -6.16 21.81 8.27
N ASP A 231 -4.89 22.13 8.01
CA ASP A 231 -4.48 23.40 7.42
C ASP A 231 -4.19 23.29 5.92
N VAL A 232 -4.33 22.09 5.35
CA VAL A 232 -4.06 21.84 3.93
C VAL A 232 -5.33 21.52 3.15
N GLY A 233 -5.28 21.74 1.85
CA GLY A 233 -6.38 21.52 0.92
C GLY A 233 -5.91 21.08 -0.47
N ALA A 234 -6.84 21.05 -1.42
CA ALA A 234 -6.62 20.55 -2.77
C ALA A 234 -5.58 21.33 -3.59
N ASP A 235 -5.19 22.51 -3.13
CA ASP A 235 -4.16 23.37 -3.73
C ASP A 235 -2.78 23.23 -3.09
N ASP A 236 -2.62 22.30 -2.14
CA ASP A 236 -1.36 22.09 -1.45
C ASP A 236 -0.67 20.83 -1.93
N ILE A 237 0.65 20.89 -2.08
CA ILE A 237 1.54 19.73 -2.19
C ILE A 237 2.17 19.55 -0.82
N ILE A 238 2.09 18.34 -0.26
CA ILE A 238 2.50 18.10 1.12
C ILE A 238 3.73 17.21 1.22
N ILE A 239 4.62 17.54 2.16
CA ILE A 239 5.70 16.67 2.62
C ILE A 239 5.23 15.99 3.91
N LEU A 240 5.15 14.66 3.90
CA LEU A 240 4.75 13.84 5.02
C LEU A 240 5.98 13.28 5.75
N LYS A 241 6.18 13.64 7.01
CA LYS A 241 7.19 13.03 7.89
C LYS A 241 6.82 11.61 8.28
N GLU A 242 5.54 11.37 8.53
CA GLU A 242 4.94 10.07 8.79
C GLU A 242 3.73 9.87 7.87
N VAL A 243 3.47 8.62 7.47
CA VAL A 243 2.33 8.31 6.62
C VAL A 243 1.08 8.19 7.49
N PRO A 244 0.09 9.11 7.36
CA PRO A 244 -1.13 9.06 8.17
C PRO A 244 -2.06 7.94 7.69
N LEU A 245 -2.99 7.53 8.55
CA LEU A 245 -4.02 6.56 8.16
C LEU A 245 -5.02 7.16 7.17
N VAL A 246 -5.33 8.44 7.31
CA VAL A 246 -6.31 9.16 6.49
C VAL A 246 -5.76 10.53 6.13
N LEU A 247 -6.08 10.97 4.93
CA LEU A 247 -5.58 12.21 4.35
C LEU A 247 -6.75 12.99 3.72
N PRO A 248 -6.87 14.30 3.94
CA PRO A 248 -7.75 15.12 3.11
C PRO A 248 -7.18 15.24 1.69
N PRO A 249 -8.01 15.57 0.68
CA PRO A 249 -7.52 15.77 -0.67
C PRO A 249 -6.49 16.89 -0.77
N VAL A 250 -5.40 16.60 -1.48
CA VAL A 250 -4.28 17.51 -1.75
C VAL A 250 -3.90 17.44 -3.24
N ALA A 251 -3.08 18.37 -3.71
CA ALA A 251 -2.60 18.39 -5.10
C ALA A 251 -1.51 17.33 -5.37
N GLY A 252 -0.67 17.04 -4.37
CA GLY A 252 0.42 16.07 -4.50
C GLY A 252 1.00 15.67 -3.16
N ILE A 253 1.66 14.52 -3.12
CA ILE A 253 2.22 13.94 -1.90
C ILE A 253 3.69 13.62 -2.10
N ILE A 254 4.50 14.03 -1.13
CA ILE A 254 5.92 13.70 -0.99
C ILE A 254 6.09 13.06 0.40
N SER A 255 6.44 11.79 0.48
CA SER A 255 6.61 11.11 1.76
C SER A 255 8.09 10.87 2.05
N GLU A 256 8.54 11.15 3.27
CA GLU A 256 9.89 10.78 3.75
C GLU A 256 9.96 9.34 4.30
N LYS A 257 8.83 8.67 4.41
CA LYS A 257 8.75 7.25 4.76
C LYS A 257 8.27 6.44 3.56
N PRO A 258 8.95 5.35 3.23
CA PRO A 258 8.49 4.45 2.19
C PRO A 258 7.21 3.74 2.63
N SER A 259 6.29 3.56 1.69
CA SER A 259 5.03 2.85 1.91
C SER A 259 4.69 1.93 0.75
N THR A 260 3.79 0.96 0.99
CA THR A 260 3.37 0.02 -0.07
C THR A 260 2.33 0.64 -0.99
N ALA A 261 2.25 0.18 -2.23
CA ALA A 261 1.29 0.64 -3.24
C ALA A 261 -0.18 0.58 -2.78
N LEU A 262 -0.51 -0.31 -1.86
CA LEU A 262 -1.86 -0.49 -1.32
C LEU A 262 -2.04 0.11 0.09
N SER A 263 -1.13 0.94 0.58
CA SER A 263 -1.42 1.78 1.75
C SER A 263 -2.57 2.74 1.44
N HIS A 264 -3.35 3.11 2.45
CA HIS A 264 -4.51 3.99 2.28
C HIS A 264 -4.14 5.28 1.53
N VAL A 265 -3.04 5.94 1.90
CA VAL A 265 -2.56 7.17 1.25
C VAL A 265 -2.25 6.95 -0.23
N ASN A 266 -1.61 5.84 -0.59
CA ASN A 266 -1.29 5.53 -1.98
C ASN A 266 -2.52 5.19 -2.81
N VAL A 267 -3.51 4.50 -2.21
CA VAL A 267 -4.80 4.22 -2.85
C VAL A 267 -5.57 5.52 -3.08
N LEU A 268 -5.61 6.42 -2.09
CA LEU A 268 -6.26 7.73 -2.22
C LEU A 268 -5.56 8.59 -3.29
N ALA A 269 -4.23 8.70 -3.25
CA ALA A 269 -3.47 9.47 -4.23
C ALA A 269 -3.73 9.01 -5.67
N ARG A 270 -3.81 7.69 -5.86
CA ARG A 270 -4.15 7.10 -7.16
C ARG A 270 -5.59 7.37 -7.56
N GLY A 271 -6.55 7.22 -6.63
CA GLY A 271 -7.96 7.54 -6.86
C GLY A 271 -8.16 9.01 -7.24
N TRP A 272 -7.35 9.90 -6.69
CA TRP A 272 -7.37 11.33 -7.02
C TRP A 272 -6.52 11.67 -8.26
N GLY A 273 -5.74 10.73 -8.79
CA GLY A 273 -4.86 10.95 -9.95
C GLY A 273 -3.78 12.01 -9.70
N ILE A 274 -3.26 12.11 -8.47
CA ILE A 274 -2.23 13.07 -8.07
C ILE A 274 -0.87 12.40 -7.94
N PRO A 275 0.27 13.12 -8.21
CA PRO A 275 1.59 12.58 -7.98
C PRO A 275 1.80 12.24 -6.51
N ASN A 276 2.40 11.07 -6.28
CA ASN A 276 2.77 10.62 -4.95
C ASN A 276 4.15 9.96 -5.03
N ILE A 277 5.10 10.49 -4.28
CA ILE A 277 6.48 10.03 -4.31
C ILE A 277 7.02 9.80 -2.90
N TYR A 278 7.94 8.85 -2.79
CA TYR A 278 8.87 8.81 -1.68
C TYR A 278 10.12 9.60 -2.09
N LEU A 279 10.56 10.49 -1.21
CA LEU A 279 11.80 11.25 -1.36
C LEU A 279 12.51 11.32 -0.02
N LYS A 280 13.68 10.71 0.05
CA LYS A 280 14.51 10.75 1.26
C LYS A 280 14.93 12.19 1.56
N ASP A 281 14.83 12.60 2.83
CA ASP A 281 15.21 13.94 3.28
C ASP A 281 14.50 15.08 2.51
N ALA A 282 13.23 14.86 2.12
CA ALA A 282 12.47 15.77 1.26
C ALA A 282 12.39 17.20 1.81
N GLU A 283 12.14 17.38 3.10
CA GLU A 283 12.08 18.70 3.71
C GLU A 283 13.40 19.45 3.54
N LYS A 284 14.54 18.79 3.77
CA LYS A 284 15.87 19.38 3.61
C LYS A 284 16.16 19.74 2.16
N ILE A 285 15.84 18.82 1.24
CA ILE A 285 16.10 19.01 -0.21
C ILE A 285 15.22 20.13 -0.76
N LEU A 286 13.97 20.20 -0.33
CA LEU A 286 12.97 21.12 -0.83
C LEU A 286 12.79 22.37 0.05
N ALA A 287 13.65 22.58 1.06
CA ALA A 287 13.60 23.72 1.97
C ALA A 287 13.42 25.08 1.26
N PRO A 288 14.11 25.39 0.13
CA PRO A 288 13.91 26.64 -0.58
C PRO A 288 12.51 26.86 -1.15
N TYR A 289 11.72 25.80 -1.27
CA TYR A 289 10.37 25.84 -1.88
C TYR A 289 9.24 25.78 -0.85
N ILE A 290 9.53 25.55 0.42
CA ILE A 290 8.50 25.47 1.48
C ILE A 290 7.76 26.80 1.59
N GLY A 291 6.43 26.75 1.60
CA GLY A 291 5.53 27.91 1.59
C GLY A 291 5.36 28.56 0.23
N ARG A 292 6.07 28.10 -0.81
CA ARG A 292 5.97 28.61 -2.17
C ARG A 292 5.07 27.74 -3.04
N ARG A 293 4.51 28.35 -4.08
CA ARG A 293 3.77 27.63 -5.11
C ARG A 293 4.74 26.97 -6.08
N ILE A 294 4.61 25.64 -6.25
CA ILE A 294 5.51 24.83 -7.06
C ILE A 294 4.74 23.96 -8.05
N GLU A 295 5.43 23.57 -9.13
CA GLU A 295 5.06 22.44 -9.97
C GLU A 295 5.90 21.22 -9.56
N LEU A 296 5.26 20.13 -9.18
CA LEU A 296 5.86 18.82 -8.96
C LEU A 296 5.56 17.94 -10.17
N ALA A 297 6.58 17.42 -10.82
CA ALA A 297 6.48 16.39 -11.86
C ALA A 297 7.24 15.15 -11.41
N ALA A 298 6.59 13.99 -11.48
CA ALA A 298 7.14 12.70 -11.08
C ALA A 298 7.00 11.67 -12.21
N ASP A 299 8.09 11.06 -12.61
CA ASP A 299 8.12 9.97 -13.57
C ASP A 299 8.74 8.68 -12.99
N ALA A 300 9.06 7.69 -13.82
CA ALA A 300 9.61 6.42 -13.38
C ALA A 300 11.01 6.51 -12.76
N LYS A 301 11.81 7.50 -13.20
CA LYS A 301 13.24 7.57 -12.89
C LYS A 301 13.63 8.82 -12.10
N GLN A 302 12.84 9.88 -12.21
CA GLN A 302 13.19 11.18 -11.64
C GLN A 302 11.96 11.97 -11.24
N TYR A 303 12.17 12.98 -10.42
CA TYR A 303 11.19 14.02 -10.12
C TYR A 303 11.77 15.39 -10.48
N ARG A 304 10.89 16.35 -10.71
CA ARG A 304 11.25 17.75 -10.91
C ARG A 304 10.36 18.63 -10.05
N VAL A 305 10.97 19.59 -9.36
CA VAL A 305 10.28 20.65 -8.63
C VAL A 305 10.75 21.99 -9.15
N ALA A 306 9.80 22.84 -9.50
CA ALA A 306 10.08 24.22 -9.96
C ALA A 306 9.08 25.17 -9.34
N GLN A 307 9.53 26.38 -8.96
CA GLN A 307 8.62 27.43 -8.52
C GLN A 307 7.77 27.89 -9.71
N THR A 308 6.49 28.17 -9.48
CA THR A 308 5.58 28.61 -10.54
C THR A 308 4.59 29.64 -10.02
N ASN A 309 4.17 30.54 -10.91
CA ASN A 309 3.07 31.49 -10.63
C ASN A 309 1.74 31.03 -11.26
N ARG A 310 1.70 29.81 -11.83
CA ARG A 310 0.48 29.29 -12.45
C ARG A 310 -0.57 29.04 -11.40
N ASN A 311 -1.74 29.67 -11.55
CA ASN A 311 -2.96 29.27 -10.86
C ASN A 311 -3.64 28.19 -11.70
N THR A 312 -3.43 26.94 -11.32
CA THR A 312 -4.28 25.86 -11.83
C THR A 312 -5.52 25.81 -10.93
N ALA A 313 -6.69 25.80 -11.55
CA ALA A 313 -7.91 25.50 -10.78
C ALA A 313 -7.73 24.16 -10.05
N ALA A 314 -8.15 24.11 -8.79
CA ALA A 314 -8.14 22.85 -8.05
C ALA A 314 -8.82 21.78 -8.89
N LYS A 315 -8.17 20.64 -9.04
CA LYS A 315 -8.67 19.55 -9.87
C LYS A 315 -9.98 19.06 -9.24
N THR A 316 -11.10 19.34 -9.90
CA THR A 316 -12.38 18.74 -9.50
C THR A 316 -12.43 17.32 -10.03
N PHE A 317 -12.75 16.36 -9.17
CA PHE A 317 -12.86 14.94 -9.53
C PHE A 317 -14.27 14.59 -10.04
N SER A 318 -15.03 15.57 -10.50
CA SER A 318 -16.48 15.46 -10.71
C SER A 318 -16.92 14.85 -12.04
N ASP A 319 -16.01 14.61 -12.99
CA ASP A 319 -16.41 14.12 -14.30
C ASP A 319 -16.96 12.68 -14.23
N GLY A 320 -18.28 12.57 -14.35
CA GLY A 320 -19.00 11.30 -14.44
C GLY A 320 -19.29 10.60 -13.11
N LEU A 321 -19.09 11.27 -11.95
CA LEU A 321 -19.46 10.69 -10.67
C LEU A 321 -20.98 10.73 -10.46
N SER A 322 -21.58 9.55 -10.38
CA SER A 322 -22.98 9.35 -10.01
C SER A 322 -23.06 8.50 -8.75
N LEU A 323 -23.75 9.02 -7.73
CA LEU A 323 -24.03 8.25 -6.51
C LEU A 323 -25.21 7.30 -6.77
N PRO A 324 -25.05 5.99 -6.52
CA PRO A 324 -26.19 5.08 -6.50
C PRO A 324 -27.23 5.57 -5.48
N GLN A 325 -28.48 5.64 -5.90
CA GLN A 325 -29.58 6.05 -5.01
C GLN A 325 -29.88 4.94 -4.02
N PRO A 326 -29.73 5.18 -2.70
CA PRO A 326 -30.01 4.19 -1.69
C PRO A 326 -31.52 4.09 -1.42
N ASP A 327 -32.01 2.86 -1.24
CA ASP A 327 -33.32 2.64 -0.68
C ASP A 327 -33.26 2.80 0.83
N THR A 328 -34.00 3.77 1.34
CA THR A 328 -34.01 4.11 2.77
C THR A 328 -35.35 3.76 3.44
N THR A 329 -36.16 2.90 2.83
CA THR A 329 -37.50 2.53 3.32
C THR A 329 -37.56 1.16 3.97
N ASP A 330 -36.64 0.26 3.61
CA ASP A 330 -36.64 -1.14 4.07
C ASP A 330 -35.68 -1.32 5.26
N TYR A 331 -36.26 -1.72 6.40
CA TYR A 331 -35.57 -2.00 7.66
C TYR A 331 -35.16 -3.48 7.82
N SER A 332 -35.48 -4.33 6.86
CA SER A 332 -35.21 -5.78 6.96
C SER A 332 -33.71 -6.05 7.02
N LEU A 333 -33.24 -6.64 8.13
CA LEU A 333 -31.86 -7.10 8.25
C LEU A 333 -31.62 -8.23 7.23
N ARG A 334 -30.53 -8.13 6.47
CA ARG A 334 -30.17 -9.12 5.45
C ARG A 334 -28.93 -9.88 5.83
N THR A 335 -29.05 -11.22 5.84
CA THR A 335 -27.90 -12.09 6.09
C THR A 335 -26.96 -12.10 4.88
N LEU A 336 -25.67 -12.31 5.12
CA LEU A 336 -24.67 -12.39 4.06
C LEU A 336 -25.01 -13.48 3.01
N ALA A 337 -25.61 -14.58 3.44
CA ALA A 337 -26.02 -15.67 2.55
C ALA A 337 -27.05 -15.22 1.51
N ASN A 338 -27.92 -14.27 1.88
CA ASN A 338 -28.98 -13.75 1.01
C ASN A 338 -28.58 -12.49 0.24
N LEU A 339 -27.47 -11.84 0.59
CA LEU A 339 -27.01 -10.63 -0.10
C LEU A 339 -26.52 -10.95 -1.51
N ARG A 340 -26.95 -10.13 -2.47
CA ARG A 340 -26.53 -10.14 -3.86
C ARG A 340 -26.10 -8.73 -4.26
N ARG A 341 -25.54 -8.58 -5.45
CA ARG A 341 -25.03 -7.30 -5.95
C ARG A 341 -26.09 -6.21 -5.98
N GLU A 342 -27.32 -6.58 -6.28
CA GLU A 342 -28.50 -5.70 -6.37
C GLU A 342 -28.87 -5.13 -5.00
N ASP A 343 -28.51 -5.81 -3.91
CA ASP A 343 -28.76 -5.36 -2.54
C ASP A 343 -27.86 -4.20 -2.12
N SER A 344 -26.92 -3.78 -2.98
CA SER A 344 -26.12 -2.57 -2.75
C SER A 344 -26.97 -1.34 -2.50
N ARG A 345 -28.18 -1.26 -3.05
CA ARG A 345 -29.15 -0.20 -2.81
C ARG A 345 -29.68 -0.14 -1.37
N TYR A 346 -29.63 -1.24 -0.62
CA TYR A 346 -30.03 -1.32 0.79
C TYR A 346 -28.86 -1.33 1.76
N CYS A 347 -27.80 -2.04 1.37
CA CYS A 347 -26.71 -2.48 2.23
C CYS A 347 -25.33 -1.92 1.84
N GLY A 348 -25.26 -1.08 0.82
CA GLY A 348 -24.00 -0.56 0.29
C GLY A 348 -23.17 -1.61 -0.44
N SER A 349 -22.16 -1.14 -1.17
CA SER A 349 -21.35 -1.99 -2.07
C SER A 349 -20.54 -3.05 -1.34
N LYS A 350 -19.97 -2.73 -0.18
CA LYS A 350 -19.10 -3.66 0.56
C LYS A 350 -19.84 -4.92 1.01
N ALA A 351 -21.00 -4.77 1.65
CA ALA A 351 -21.81 -5.91 2.11
C ALA A 351 -22.35 -6.72 0.92
N ALA A 352 -22.90 -6.05 -0.09
CA ALA A 352 -23.45 -6.68 -1.28
C ALA A 352 -22.40 -7.47 -2.08
N ASN A 353 -21.21 -6.90 -2.29
CA ASN A 353 -20.11 -7.57 -2.99
C ASN A 353 -19.60 -8.81 -2.23
N LEU A 354 -19.50 -8.76 -0.89
CA LEU A 354 -19.12 -9.92 -0.10
C LEU A 354 -20.15 -11.05 -0.18
N GLY A 355 -21.46 -10.72 -0.16
CA GLY A 355 -22.52 -11.70 -0.39
C GLY A 355 -22.46 -12.32 -1.78
N HIS A 356 -22.23 -11.49 -2.79
CA HIS A 356 -22.06 -11.95 -4.17
C HIS A 356 -20.84 -12.87 -4.35
N ILE A 357 -19.69 -12.53 -3.74
CA ILE A 357 -18.48 -13.38 -3.71
C ILE A 357 -18.80 -14.73 -3.08
N ARG A 358 -19.45 -14.73 -1.91
CA ARG A 358 -19.84 -15.97 -1.21
C ARG A 358 -20.72 -16.87 -2.06
N ALA A 359 -21.65 -16.28 -2.82
CA ALA A 359 -22.60 -17.03 -3.62
C ALA A 359 -22.04 -17.60 -4.94
N HIS A 360 -21.05 -16.93 -5.55
CA HIS A 360 -20.63 -17.22 -6.93
C HIS A 360 -19.18 -17.69 -7.06
N ILE A 361 -18.33 -17.48 -6.04
CA ILE A 361 -16.94 -17.91 -6.11
C ILE A 361 -16.77 -19.20 -5.28
N ALA A 362 -16.68 -20.33 -5.99
CA ALA A 362 -16.45 -21.62 -5.37
C ALA A 362 -15.16 -21.62 -4.52
N GLY A 363 -15.23 -22.16 -3.31
CA GLY A 363 -14.09 -22.19 -2.38
C GLY A 363 -13.81 -20.85 -1.65
N SER A 364 -14.61 -19.81 -1.89
CA SER A 364 -14.52 -18.60 -1.09
C SER A 364 -15.04 -18.87 0.33
N ASN A 365 -14.20 -18.55 1.33
CA ASN A 365 -14.59 -18.66 2.73
C ASN A 365 -14.84 -17.26 3.29
N VAL A 366 -16.00 -16.68 2.94
CA VAL A 366 -16.40 -15.36 3.44
C VAL A 366 -17.04 -15.53 4.82
N PRO A 367 -16.48 -14.93 5.89
CA PRO A 367 -17.04 -14.99 7.24
C PRO A 367 -18.48 -14.50 7.27
N ASP A 368 -19.32 -15.15 8.04
CA ASP A 368 -20.74 -14.83 8.10
C ASP A 368 -21.01 -13.44 8.68
N GLY A 369 -22.19 -12.90 8.38
CA GLY A 369 -22.56 -11.58 8.81
C GLY A 369 -23.95 -11.17 8.35
N PHE A 370 -24.38 -9.99 8.79
CA PHE A 370 -25.64 -9.39 8.37
C PHE A 370 -25.49 -7.87 8.17
N CYS A 371 -26.38 -7.33 7.38
CA CYS A 371 -26.45 -5.91 7.09
C CYS A 371 -27.54 -5.22 7.92
N ILE A 372 -27.19 -4.07 8.49
CA ILE A 372 -28.14 -3.06 9.01
C ILE A 372 -28.32 -2.03 7.90
N PRO A 373 -29.53 -1.98 7.24
CA PRO A 373 -29.76 -1.18 6.05
C PRO A 373 -29.66 0.34 6.23
N PHE A 374 -29.60 1.07 5.12
CA PHE A 374 -29.62 2.55 5.09
C PHE A 374 -30.83 3.17 5.78
N ALA A 375 -31.97 2.48 5.86
CA ALA A 375 -33.19 2.97 6.51
C ALA A 375 -32.95 3.38 7.97
N TYR A 376 -32.17 2.60 8.73
CA TYR A 376 -31.81 2.93 10.10
C TYR A 376 -30.97 4.21 10.21
N TYR A 377 -29.98 4.36 9.31
CA TYR A 377 -29.18 5.56 9.23
C TYR A 377 -30.06 6.79 8.93
N ARG A 378 -30.92 6.68 7.92
CA ARG A 378 -31.81 7.77 7.51
C ARG A 378 -32.72 8.19 8.66
N ALA A 379 -33.41 7.25 9.29
CA ALA A 379 -34.31 7.54 10.42
C ALA A 379 -33.57 8.20 11.59
N MET A 380 -32.31 7.80 11.87
CA MET A 380 -31.51 8.43 12.92
C MET A 380 -31.13 9.86 12.53
N MET A 381 -30.69 10.11 11.29
CA MET A 381 -30.35 11.47 10.84
C MET A 381 -31.57 12.39 10.88
N ASP A 382 -32.74 11.92 10.47
CA ASP A 382 -34.01 12.65 10.55
C ASP A 382 -34.38 12.99 12.01
N LYS A 383 -34.28 12.00 12.92
CA LYS A 383 -34.51 12.20 14.38
C LYS A 383 -33.57 13.28 14.95
N LEU A 384 -32.34 13.34 14.48
CA LEU A 384 -31.34 14.31 14.93
C LEU A 384 -31.40 15.64 14.20
N GLY A 385 -32.27 15.81 13.20
CA GLY A 385 -32.33 17.01 12.38
C GLY A 385 -31.07 17.25 11.54
N ILE A 386 -30.36 16.19 11.18
CA ILE A 386 -29.15 16.25 10.33
C ILE A 386 -29.60 16.06 8.88
N ASN A 387 -29.71 17.15 8.14
CA ASN A 387 -30.23 17.19 6.78
C ASN A 387 -29.42 18.14 5.88
N ALA A 388 -29.85 18.33 4.64
CA ALA A 388 -29.17 19.19 3.68
C ALA A 388 -28.99 20.65 4.20
N ALA A 389 -29.98 21.20 4.92
CA ALA A 389 -29.90 22.56 5.48
C ALA A 389 -28.81 22.64 6.57
N THR A 390 -28.73 21.63 7.46
CA THR A 390 -27.68 21.57 8.48
C THR A 390 -26.29 21.54 7.83
N LEU A 391 -26.11 20.76 6.76
CA LEU A 391 -24.84 20.64 6.07
C LEU A 391 -24.46 21.90 5.29
N ALA A 392 -25.41 22.55 4.65
CA ALA A 392 -25.25 23.86 4.00
C ALA A 392 -24.84 24.94 5.02
N GLN A 393 -25.42 24.92 6.23
CA GLN A 393 -25.08 25.85 7.30
C GLN A 393 -23.60 25.67 7.73
N ILE A 394 -23.09 24.43 7.80
CA ILE A 394 -21.65 24.17 8.10
C ILE A 394 -20.77 24.84 7.05
N GLU A 395 -21.09 24.69 5.76
CA GLU A 395 -20.30 25.30 4.67
C GLU A 395 -20.32 26.83 4.78
N THR A 396 -21.51 27.43 5.01
CA THR A 396 -21.66 28.88 5.14
C THR A 396 -20.90 29.42 6.36
N GLN A 397 -21.04 28.77 7.52
CA GLN A 397 -20.40 29.22 8.76
C GLN A 397 -18.89 29.01 8.76
N SER A 398 -18.43 28.02 8.06
CA SER A 398 -16.97 27.75 7.91
C SER A 398 -16.30 28.83 7.06
N GLY A 399 -17.02 29.43 6.08
CA GLY A 399 -16.45 30.49 5.24
C GLY A 399 -15.16 30.11 4.53
N GLY A 400 -14.97 28.83 4.19
CA GLY A 400 -13.72 28.30 3.60
C GLY A 400 -12.65 27.90 4.63
N ASP A 401 -12.84 28.19 5.92
CA ASP A 401 -11.90 27.81 6.99
C ASP A 401 -12.04 26.31 7.34
N ASN A 402 -11.00 25.56 7.06
CA ASN A 402 -10.95 24.12 7.27
C ASN A 402 -11.04 23.73 8.76
N ARG A 403 -10.42 24.49 9.66
CA ARG A 403 -10.47 24.21 11.11
C ARG A 403 -11.87 24.45 11.68
N LYS A 404 -12.56 25.51 11.26
CA LYS A 404 -13.96 25.75 11.64
C LYS A 404 -14.86 24.62 11.12
N ARG A 405 -14.67 24.21 9.87
CA ARG A 405 -15.43 23.10 9.28
C ARG A 405 -15.20 21.82 10.07
N ARG A 406 -13.95 21.47 10.37
CA ARG A 406 -13.61 20.31 11.21
C ARG A 406 -14.33 20.37 12.57
N THR A 407 -14.29 21.50 13.24
CA THR A 407 -14.96 21.67 14.53
C THR A 407 -16.48 21.41 14.44
N ALA A 408 -17.12 21.91 13.40
CA ALA A 408 -18.55 21.68 13.16
C ALA A 408 -18.84 20.19 12.85
N LEU A 409 -17.98 19.53 12.07
CA LEU A 409 -18.12 18.10 11.77
C LEU A 409 -17.91 17.22 13.02
N LEU A 410 -16.96 17.56 13.90
CA LEU A 410 -16.79 16.88 15.18
C LEU A 410 -18.02 17.03 16.08
N ALA A 411 -18.67 18.20 16.08
CA ALA A 411 -19.92 18.40 16.79
C ALA A 411 -21.05 17.53 16.24
N LEU A 412 -21.15 17.36 14.92
CA LEU A 412 -22.10 16.42 14.30
C LEU A 412 -21.80 14.97 14.67
N GLN A 413 -20.56 14.56 14.62
CA GLN A 413 -20.14 13.20 15.00
C GLN A 413 -20.51 12.94 16.46
N LYS A 414 -20.23 13.90 17.34
CA LYS A 414 -20.59 13.79 18.76
C LYS A 414 -22.11 13.67 18.93
N LYS A 415 -22.90 14.47 18.23
CA LYS A 415 -24.37 14.41 18.26
C LYS A 415 -24.88 13.02 17.88
N ILE A 416 -24.27 12.36 16.88
CA ILE A 416 -24.65 11.01 16.45
C ILE A 416 -24.20 9.96 17.49
N THR A 417 -22.96 10.06 17.98
CA THR A 417 -22.43 9.08 18.93
C THR A 417 -23.07 9.14 20.30
N ASP A 418 -23.53 10.32 20.72
CA ASP A 418 -24.24 10.50 21.99
C ASP A 418 -25.74 10.13 21.89
N ALA A 419 -26.29 10.07 20.66
CA ALA A 419 -27.69 9.80 20.46
C ALA A 419 -28.11 8.42 21.02
N GLU A 420 -29.29 8.36 21.59
CA GLU A 420 -29.87 7.12 22.05
C GLU A 420 -30.47 6.33 20.88
N ILE A 421 -30.05 5.08 20.72
CA ILE A 421 -30.63 4.13 19.78
C ILE A 421 -31.96 3.62 20.35
N PRO A 422 -33.06 3.61 19.59
CA PRO A 422 -34.33 3.04 20.03
C PRO A 422 -34.15 1.60 20.54
N SER A 423 -34.77 1.28 21.66
CA SER A 423 -34.64 -0.04 22.32
C SER A 423 -35.05 -1.19 21.39
N GLU A 424 -36.05 -0.96 20.55
CA GLU A 424 -36.50 -1.90 19.53
C GLU A 424 -35.38 -2.25 18.54
N TRP A 425 -34.65 -1.23 18.04
CA TRP A 425 -33.56 -1.46 17.11
C TRP A 425 -32.42 -2.26 17.76
N LYS A 426 -32.04 -1.89 19.01
CA LYS A 426 -31.02 -2.63 19.76
C LYS A 426 -31.40 -4.09 19.90
N ARG A 427 -32.66 -4.36 20.27
CA ARG A 427 -33.17 -5.73 20.42
C ARG A 427 -33.12 -6.49 19.10
N THR A 428 -33.61 -5.91 18.01
CA THR A 428 -33.61 -6.53 16.68
C THR A 428 -32.20 -6.88 16.22
N TRP A 429 -31.22 -5.98 16.39
CA TRP A 429 -29.81 -6.24 16.00
C TRP A 429 -29.17 -7.30 16.89
N ALA A 430 -29.45 -7.28 18.18
CA ALA A 430 -28.93 -8.27 19.14
C ALA A 430 -29.50 -9.68 18.88
N GLU A 431 -30.80 -9.78 18.59
CA GLU A 431 -31.44 -11.03 18.21
C GLU A 431 -30.83 -11.62 16.93
N GLN A 432 -30.63 -10.78 15.90
CA GLN A 432 -29.98 -11.21 14.67
C GLN A 432 -28.54 -11.67 14.90
N TRP A 433 -27.77 -10.97 15.73
CA TRP A 433 -26.40 -11.34 16.08
C TRP A 433 -26.35 -12.67 16.84
N ARG A 434 -27.21 -12.84 17.85
CA ARG A 434 -27.29 -14.08 18.61
C ARG A 434 -27.70 -15.29 17.74
N SER A 435 -28.74 -15.12 16.95
CA SER A 435 -29.30 -16.23 16.15
C SER A 435 -28.39 -16.65 15.01
N GLN A 436 -27.74 -15.69 14.31
CA GLN A 436 -26.95 -15.98 13.14
C GLN A 436 -25.46 -16.20 13.45
N LEU A 437 -24.89 -15.46 14.40
CA LEU A 437 -23.45 -15.46 14.66
C LEU A 437 -23.09 -16.07 16.01
N ASN A 438 -24.06 -16.63 16.72
CA ASN A 438 -23.88 -17.28 18.05
C ASN A 438 -23.12 -16.37 19.04
N SER A 439 -23.41 -15.08 19.04
CA SER A 439 -22.74 -14.05 19.86
C SER A 439 -21.21 -14.03 19.76
N LYS A 440 -20.63 -14.56 18.69
CA LYS A 440 -19.18 -14.45 18.43
C LYS A 440 -18.80 -13.00 18.23
N GLY A 441 -17.56 -12.64 18.56
CA GLY A 441 -17.02 -11.32 18.30
C GLY A 441 -17.16 -10.93 16.83
N VAL A 442 -17.44 -9.65 16.59
CA VAL A 442 -17.69 -9.14 15.23
C VAL A 442 -16.86 -7.90 14.91
N PHE A 443 -16.66 -7.68 13.63
CA PHE A 443 -16.30 -6.39 13.06
C PHE A 443 -17.58 -5.65 12.63
N VAL A 444 -17.70 -4.40 13.01
CA VAL A 444 -18.77 -3.50 12.57
C VAL A 444 -18.18 -2.58 11.50
N ARG A 445 -18.56 -2.84 10.26
CA ARG A 445 -17.92 -2.25 9.08
C ARG A 445 -18.83 -1.27 8.37
N SER A 446 -18.28 -0.14 7.96
CA SER A 446 -18.96 0.79 7.06
C SER A 446 -19.29 0.11 5.72
N SER A 447 -20.44 0.42 5.16
CA SER A 447 -20.85 0.00 3.82
C SER A 447 -21.75 1.10 3.22
N SER A 448 -21.13 2.11 2.60
CA SER A 448 -21.85 3.27 2.09
C SER A 448 -22.18 3.13 0.60
N ASN A 449 -23.04 4.03 0.11
CA ASN A 449 -23.30 4.17 -1.32
C ASN A 449 -22.21 4.96 -2.06
N SER A 450 -21.16 5.42 -1.37
CA SER A 450 -20.08 6.24 -1.93
C SER A 450 -18.68 5.61 -1.81
N GLU A 451 -18.55 4.35 -1.38
CA GLU A 451 -17.23 3.75 -1.15
C GLU A 451 -16.50 3.32 -2.43
N ASP A 452 -17.23 2.77 -3.40
CA ASP A 452 -16.66 2.12 -4.58
C ASP A 452 -17.22 2.74 -5.87
N LEU A 453 -17.01 4.05 -6.04
CA LEU A 453 -17.43 4.75 -7.26
C LEU A 453 -16.29 4.75 -8.29
N PRO A 454 -16.61 4.76 -9.60
CA PRO A 454 -15.61 5.05 -10.62
C PRO A 454 -14.90 6.37 -10.34
N ASN A 455 -13.58 6.39 -10.36
CA ASN A 455 -12.75 7.58 -10.11
C ASN A 455 -12.89 8.23 -8.70
N PHE A 456 -13.54 7.56 -7.76
CA PHE A 456 -13.61 8.01 -6.37
C PHE A 456 -13.41 6.80 -5.43
N SER A 457 -12.33 6.80 -4.69
CA SER A 457 -12.05 5.77 -3.69
C SER A 457 -12.45 6.25 -2.30
N GLY A 458 -13.34 5.52 -1.66
CA GLY A 458 -13.69 5.67 -0.25
C GLY A 458 -12.78 4.90 0.71
N ALA A 459 -11.70 4.32 0.21
CA ALA A 459 -10.81 3.48 1.00
C ALA A 459 -10.24 4.24 2.21
N GLY A 460 -10.44 3.70 3.41
CA GLY A 460 -9.96 4.30 4.66
C GLY A 460 -10.72 5.54 5.15
N LEU A 461 -11.64 6.10 4.37
CA LEU A 461 -12.38 7.31 4.75
C LEU A 461 -13.41 7.07 5.87
N TYR A 462 -13.94 5.85 5.97
CA TYR A 462 -14.99 5.49 6.91
C TYR A 462 -14.51 4.50 7.97
N THR A 463 -15.15 4.53 9.13
CA THR A 463 -14.71 3.78 10.32
C THR A 463 -15.20 2.34 10.29
N THR A 464 -14.29 1.40 10.56
CA THR A 464 -14.58 0.01 10.94
C THR A 464 -14.22 -0.18 12.40
N VAL A 465 -15.12 -0.75 13.21
CA VAL A 465 -14.89 -1.02 14.62
C VAL A 465 -14.62 -2.52 14.80
N PRO A 466 -13.42 -2.91 15.20
CA PRO A 466 -13.06 -4.30 15.43
C PRO A 466 -13.46 -4.76 16.83
N ASN A 467 -13.46 -6.07 17.04
CA ASN A 467 -13.57 -6.72 18.36
C ASN A 467 -14.80 -6.31 19.19
N VAL A 468 -15.96 -6.18 18.54
CA VAL A 468 -17.22 -5.94 19.21
C VAL A 468 -17.74 -7.27 19.77
N THR A 469 -17.98 -7.35 21.09
CA THR A 469 -18.27 -8.60 21.81
C THR A 469 -19.56 -8.58 22.64
N ASP A 470 -20.24 -7.43 22.75
CA ASP A 470 -21.49 -7.28 23.47
C ASP A 470 -22.48 -6.33 22.75
N GLU A 471 -23.74 -6.38 23.13
CA GLU A 471 -24.84 -5.66 22.46
C GLU A 471 -24.75 -4.13 22.61
N ASN A 472 -24.24 -3.64 23.74
CA ASN A 472 -24.04 -2.20 23.93
C ASN A 472 -22.88 -1.70 23.08
N ALA A 473 -21.80 -2.49 23.00
CA ALA A 473 -20.69 -2.22 22.11
C ALA A 473 -21.13 -2.26 20.63
N LEU A 474 -22.05 -3.17 20.24
CA LEU A 474 -22.63 -3.19 18.89
C LEU A 474 -23.36 -1.88 18.58
N ALA A 475 -24.26 -1.44 19.45
CA ALA A 475 -24.99 -0.20 19.23
C ALA A 475 -24.07 1.04 19.18
N LYS A 476 -23.03 1.06 20.02
CA LYS A 476 -21.97 2.10 19.99
C LYS A 476 -21.20 2.07 18.67
N ALA A 477 -20.79 0.90 18.21
CA ALA A 477 -20.02 0.72 16.98
C ALA A 477 -20.84 1.10 15.73
N VAL A 478 -22.14 0.81 15.70
CA VAL A 478 -23.06 1.25 14.65
C VAL A 478 -23.09 2.78 14.58
N LYS A 479 -23.24 3.47 15.72
CA LYS A 479 -23.20 4.93 15.78
C LYS A 479 -21.85 5.51 15.32
N GLN A 480 -20.75 4.89 15.70
CA GLN A 480 -19.42 5.29 15.23
C GLN A 480 -19.27 5.15 13.71
N SER A 481 -19.79 4.05 13.14
CA SER A 481 -19.81 3.85 11.70
C SER A 481 -20.65 4.92 11.00
N TRP A 482 -21.84 5.26 11.54
CA TRP A 482 -22.68 6.33 11.00
C TRP A 482 -22.03 7.71 11.11
N ALA A 483 -21.44 8.03 12.26
CA ALA A 483 -20.74 9.29 12.47
C ALA A 483 -19.55 9.47 11.50
N SER A 484 -18.95 8.38 11.04
CA SER A 484 -17.80 8.43 10.14
C SER A 484 -18.12 9.01 8.75
N VAL A 485 -19.39 9.12 8.38
CA VAL A 485 -19.81 9.89 7.18
C VAL A 485 -19.31 11.34 7.27
N PHE A 486 -19.19 11.86 8.48
CA PHE A 486 -18.74 13.22 8.79
C PHE A 486 -17.27 13.28 9.23
N ASN A 487 -16.47 12.24 9.00
CA ASN A 487 -15.02 12.33 9.11
C ASN A 487 -14.51 13.44 8.17
N TYR A 488 -13.62 14.29 8.68
CA TYR A 488 -13.14 15.45 7.93
C TYR A 488 -12.65 15.09 6.52
N SER A 489 -11.78 14.08 6.41
CA SER A 489 -11.25 13.64 5.11
C SER A 489 -12.33 13.09 4.18
N ALA A 490 -13.33 12.36 4.71
CA ALA A 490 -14.46 11.87 3.93
C ALA A 490 -15.34 13.02 3.41
N TYR A 491 -15.54 14.02 4.26
CA TYR A 491 -16.32 15.21 3.93
C TYR A 491 -15.61 16.04 2.85
N GLU A 492 -14.32 16.34 3.03
CA GLU A 492 -13.51 17.08 2.07
C GLU A 492 -13.39 16.36 0.72
N ALA A 493 -13.21 15.03 0.74
CA ALA A 493 -13.16 14.24 -0.49
C ALA A 493 -14.45 14.39 -1.31
N ARG A 494 -15.62 14.34 -0.67
CA ARG A 494 -16.91 14.57 -1.33
C ARG A 494 -17.06 16.01 -1.82
N ARG A 495 -16.64 16.99 -1.02
CA ARG A 495 -16.71 18.42 -1.37
C ARG A 495 -15.95 18.70 -2.66
N ILE A 496 -14.72 18.17 -2.78
CA ILE A 496 -13.89 18.36 -3.98
C ILE A 496 -14.43 17.55 -5.16
N ALA A 497 -15.01 16.38 -4.88
CA ALA A 497 -15.67 15.58 -5.90
C ALA A 497 -17.04 16.14 -6.35
N GLY A 498 -17.50 17.25 -5.76
CA GLY A 498 -18.83 17.82 -6.08
C GLY A 498 -20.00 16.91 -5.71
N LEU A 499 -19.79 15.95 -4.80
CA LEU A 499 -20.83 15.03 -4.35
C LEU A 499 -21.66 15.66 -3.25
N PRO A 500 -23.00 15.69 -3.36
CA PRO A 500 -23.87 16.21 -2.32
C PRO A 500 -23.70 15.43 -1.01
N HIS A 501 -23.41 16.12 0.08
CA HIS A 501 -23.14 15.48 1.37
C HIS A 501 -24.35 14.72 1.93
N ASP A 502 -25.55 15.26 1.70
CA ASP A 502 -26.82 14.66 2.14
C ASP A 502 -27.23 13.44 1.31
N SER A 503 -26.64 13.22 0.14
CA SER A 503 -26.91 12.07 -0.72
C SER A 503 -26.14 10.82 -0.28
N VAL A 504 -25.11 10.97 0.59
CA VAL A 504 -24.35 9.84 1.11
C VAL A 504 -25.05 9.25 2.33
N LYS A 505 -25.27 7.94 2.28
CA LYS A 505 -25.89 7.16 3.36
C LYS A 505 -24.94 6.04 3.81
N MET A 506 -25.10 5.63 5.06
CA MET A 506 -24.26 4.60 5.68
C MET A 506 -25.12 3.43 6.16
N SER A 507 -25.01 2.31 5.49
CA SER A 507 -25.39 1.02 6.06
C SER A 507 -24.23 0.44 6.86
N VAL A 508 -24.52 -0.55 7.69
CA VAL A 508 -23.49 -1.19 8.51
C VAL A 508 -23.48 -2.68 8.26
N PHE A 509 -22.31 -3.23 7.98
CA PHE A 509 -22.12 -4.65 7.82
C PHE A 509 -21.48 -5.23 9.10
N VAL A 510 -22.26 -6.01 9.84
CA VAL A 510 -21.84 -6.73 11.04
C VAL A 510 -21.32 -8.10 10.61
N GLN A 511 -20.00 -8.32 10.72
CA GLN A 511 -19.33 -9.51 10.21
C GLN A 511 -18.59 -10.24 11.32
N GLN A 512 -18.67 -11.57 11.35
CA GLN A 512 -17.92 -12.41 12.28
C GLN A 512 -16.42 -12.08 12.22
N SER A 513 -15.82 -11.86 13.38
CA SER A 513 -14.38 -11.62 13.51
C SER A 513 -13.58 -12.86 13.13
N ILE A 514 -12.44 -12.63 12.49
CA ILE A 514 -11.41 -13.64 12.26
C ILE A 514 -10.15 -13.22 13.01
N ASN A 515 -9.60 -14.14 13.78
CA ASN A 515 -8.25 -13.97 14.30
C ASN A 515 -7.27 -14.43 13.22
N ALA A 516 -6.72 -13.46 12.49
CA ALA A 516 -5.90 -13.73 11.31
C ALA A 516 -4.42 -13.84 11.68
N ASP A 517 -3.79 -14.96 11.34
CA ASP A 517 -2.33 -15.13 11.41
C ASP A 517 -1.64 -14.35 10.28
N LEU A 518 -2.31 -14.24 9.15
CA LEU A 518 -1.84 -13.56 7.94
C LEU A 518 -3.02 -12.85 7.28
N SER A 519 -2.79 -11.62 6.87
CA SER A 519 -3.77 -10.83 6.10
C SER A 519 -3.13 -10.27 4.84
N GLY A 520 -3.94 -10.06 3.82
CA GLY A 520 -3.46 -9.49 2.56
C GLY A 520 -4.54 -8.72 1.81
N VAL A 521 -4.08 -7.94 0.84
CA VAL A 521 -4.92 -7.28 -0.16
C VAL A 521 -4.49 -7.75 -1.53
N LEU A 522 -5.46 -8.17 -2.34
CA LEU A 522 -5.25 -8.56 -3.73
C LEU A 522 -6.01 -7.58 -4.63
N VAL A 523 -5.33 -7.08 -5.65
CA VAL A 523 -5.94 -6.32 -6.73
C VAL A 523 -5.63 -6.99 -8.07
N THR A 524 -6.58 -6.91 -9.01
CA THR A 524 -6.52 -7.63 -10.29
C THR A 524 -5.74 -6.89 -11.38
N VAL A 525 -5.00 -5.84 -10.99
CA VAL A 525 -4.08 -5.08 -11.85
C VAL A 525 -2.78 -4.86 -11.12
N ASN A 526 -1.68 -4.66 -11.86
CA ASN A 526 -0.43 -4.19 -11.27
C ASN A 526 -0.53 -2.68 -11.00
N PRO A 527 -0.54 -2.23 -9.74
CA PRO A 527 -0.67 -0.82 -9.41
C PRO A 527 0.56 0.03 -9.78
N TYR A 528 1.72 -0.57 -10.00
CA TYR A 528 2.92 0.14 -10.43
C TYR A 528 3.01 0.29 -11.95
N ASP A 529 2.37 -0.64 -12.69
CA ASP A 529 2.33 -0.63 -14.15
C ASP A 529 1.01 -1.19 -14.66
N THR A 530 0.05 -0.30 -14.91
CA THR A 530 -1.29 -0.66 -15.40
C THR A 530 -1.30 -1.13 -16.86
N ALA A 531 -0.21 -0.94 -17.60
CA ALA A 531 -0.06 -1.48 -18.95
C ALA A 531 0.17 -3.00 -18.94
N GLN A 532 0.64 -3.56 -17.84
CA GLN A 532 0.77 -5.01 -17.66
C GLN A 532 -0.61 -5.67 -17.48
N LYS A 533 -1.28 -5.90 -18.59
CA LYS A 533 -2.57 -6.61 -18.60
C LYS A 533 -2.39 -8.04 -18.09
N ASN A 534 -3.44 -8.61 -17.47
CA ASN A 534 -3.48 -9.97 -16.89
C ASN A 534 -2.53 -10.21 -15.70
N THR A 535 -2.10 -9.17 -15.04
CA THR A 535 -1.40 -9.27 -13.77
C THR A 535 -2.35 -9.02 -12.61
N SER A 536 -2.06 -9.65 -11.47
CA SER A 536 -2.66 -9.35 -10.17
C SER A 536 -1.54 -8.98 -9.21
N TYR A 537 -1.81 -8.04 -8.32
CA TYR A 537 -0.89 -7.63 -7.29
C TYR A 537 -1.42 -8.06 -5.92
N ILE A 538 -0.53 -8.56 -5.08
CA ILE A 538 -0.84 -9.01 -3.73
C ILE A 538 0.10 -8.29 -2.77
N ALA A 539 -0.45 -7.71 -1.72
CA ALA A 539 0.31 -7.26 -0.56
C ALA A 539 -0.17 -8.02 0.67
N ALA A 540 0.74 -8.56 1.47
CA ALA A 540 0.37 -9.37 2.61
C ALA A 540 1.29 -9.14 3.82
N LYS A 541 0.77 -9.37 5.03
CA LYS A 541 1.47 -9.18 6.29
C LYS A 541 0.89 -10.08 7.39
N ARG A 542 1.73 -10.48 8.35
CA ARG A 542 1.27 -11.22 9.53
C ARG A 542 0.38 -10.38 10.43
N GLY A 543 -0.70 -11.00 10.91
CA GLY A 543 -1.69 -10.41 11.80
C GLY A 543 -2.87 -9.79 11.05
N LEU A 544 -3.56 -8.86 11.69
CA LEU A 544 -4.82 -8.27 11.19
C LEU A 544 -4.61 -7.42 9.93
N GLY A 545 -5.62 -7.38 9.07
CA GLY A 545 -5.60 -6.71 7.76
C GLY A 545 -5.25 -5.24 7.79
N ILE A 546 -5.52 -4.52 8.88
CA ILE A 546 -5.14 -3.11 9.02
C ILE A 546 -3.63 -2.92 8.87
N ARG A 547 -2.82 -3.88 9.32
CA ARG A 547 -1.36 -3.81 9.22
C ARG A 547 -0.83 -3.79 7.79
N VAL A 548 -1.61 -4.28 6.83
CA VAL A 548 -1.23 -4.29 5.41
C VAL A 548 -1.36 -2.89 4.79
N VAL A 549 -2.36 -2.13 5.24
CA VAL A 549 -2.80 -0.88 4.59
C VAL A 549 -2.50 0.39 5.39
N GLU A 550 -2.07 0.26 6.64
CA GLU A 550 -1.76 1.41 7.51
C GLU A 550 -0.51 2.20 7.09
N GLY A 551 0.34 1.67 6.22
CA GLY A 551 1.54 2.36 5.73
C GLY A 551 2.72 2.45 6.72
N LYS A 552 2.57 2.00 7.97
CA LYS A 552 3.62 2.09 9.02
C LYS A 552 4.81 1.18 8.77
N ARG A 553 4.61 0.08 8.06
CA ARG A 553 5.66 -0.85 7.63
C ARG A 553 5.32 -1.39 6.25
N VAL A 554 6.34 -1.65 5.47
CA VAL A 554 6.19 -2.24 4.13
C VAL A 554 5.66 -3.66 4.26
N ALA A 555 4.55 -3.96 3.57
CA ALA A 555 4.01 -5.32 3.45
C ALA A 555 4.82 -6.12 2.41
N GLU A 556 4.81 -7.45 2.53
CA GLU A 556 5.33 -8.31 1.47
C GLU A 556 4.46 -8.17 0.21
N GLN A 557 5.09 -8.09 -0.96
CA GLN A 557 4.42 -7.76 -2.21
C GLN A 557 4.78 -8.76 -3.30
N ALA A 558 3.81 -9.11 -4.13
CA ALA A 558 4.01 -9.96 -5.30
C ALA A 558 3.14 -9.51 -6.47
N VAL A 559 3.64 -9.66 -7.69
CA VAL A 559 2.86 -9.56 -8.92
C VAL A 559 2.70 -10.95 -9.52
N TYR A 560 1.47 -11.36 -9.76
CA TYR A 560 1.12 -12.63 -10.35
C TYR A 560 0.61 -12.43 -11.78
N ASN A 561 1.19 -13.18 -12.75
CA ASN A 561 0.75 -13.13 -14.14
C ASN A 561 -0.23 -14.29 -14.43
N ARG A 562 -1.50 -13.96 -14.71
CA ARG A 562 -2.59 -14.92 -14.93
C ARG A 562 -2.49 -15.70 -16.23
N ARG A 563 -1.77 -15.21 -17.26
CA ARG A 563 -1.65 -15.92 -18.56
C ARG A 563 -0.82 -17.19 -18.49
N ASN A 564 0.07 -17.30 -17.54
CA ASN A 564 0.99 -18.43 -17.43
C ASN A 564 0.40 -19.64 -16.68
N ASP A 565 -0.85 -19.55 -16.22
CA ASP A 565 -1.50 -20.62 -15.44
C ASP A 565 -1.94 -21.82 -16.31
N LYS A 566 -2.16 -21.60 -17.62
CA LYS A 566 -2.60 -22.67 -18.54
C LYS A 566 -1.50 -23.71 -18.87
N ASN A 567 -0.23 -23.38 -18.63
CA ASN A 567 0.91 -24.26 -18.94
C ASN A 567 1.72 -24.67 -17.70
N GLY A 568 1.21 -24.46 -16.49
CA GLY A 568 1.95 -24.79 -15.25
C GLY A 568 3.17 -23.88 -14.97
N ASP A 569 3.44 -22.91 -15.82
CA ASP A 569 4.58 -21.99 -15.68
C ASP A 569 4.15 -20.76 -14.87
N LYS A 570 4.22 -20.89 -13.55
CA LYS A 570 3.91 -19.82 -12.59
C LYS A 570 5.04 -18.80 -12.57
N ARG A 571 5.11 -17.91 -13.54
CA ARG A 571 6.04 -16.78 -13.50
C ARG A 571 5.52 -15.74 -12.51
N GLN A 572 6.10 -15.74 -11.32
CA GLN A 572 6.01 -14.64 -10.37
C GLN A 572 7.04 -13.59 -10.80
N TYR A 573 6.60 -12.36 -11.03
CA TYR A 573 7.49 -11.21 -11.12
C TYR A 573 7.58 -10.62 -9.71
N PRO A 574 8.73 -10.71 -9.03
CA PRO A 574 8.94 -9.91 -7.84
C PRO A 574 8.95 -8.44 -8.26
N LEU A 575 8.24 -7.61 -7.54
CA LEU A 575 8.47 -6.17 -7.54
C LEU A 575 9.87 -5.90 -6.99
N PRO A 576 10.44 -4.70 -7.17
CA PRO A 576 11.73 -4.32 -6.58
C PRO A 576 11.78 -4.51 -5.05
N TRP A 577 10.68 -4.96 -4.48
CA TRP A 577 10.49 -5.38 -3.09
C TRP A 577 10.34 -6.90 -3.05
N PRO A 578 11.22 -7.62 -2.38
CA PRO A 578 11.13 -9.08 -2.36
C PRO A 578 9.91 -9.52 -1.57
N ARG A 579 9.04 -10.41 -1.99
CA ARG A 579 9.14 -11.82 -2.28
C ARG A 579 7.82 -12.54 -2.37
N ARG A 580 7.89 -13.55 -3.00
CA ARG A 580 7.26 -14.84 -3.25
C ARG A 580 6.34 -15.36 -2.17
N TRP A 581 5.11 -15.64 -2.61
CA TRP A 581 4.21 -16.60 -2.01
C TRP A 581 4.17 -17.87 -2.86
N ARG A 582 4.33 -18.98 -2.19
CA ARG A 582 3.80 -20.28 -2.59
C ARG A 582 2.97 -20.86 -1.48
#